data_8598d6894ebfb052bb4d6909a504e1b3
#
_entry.id   8598d6894ebfb052bb4d6909a504e1b3
#
_cell.length_a   1.000
_cell.length_b   1.000
_cell.length_c   1.000
_cell.angle_alpha   90.00
_cell.angle_beta   90.00
_cell.angle_gamma   90.00
#
_symmetry.space_group_name_H-M   'P 1'
#
loop_
_entity.id
_entity.type
_entity.pdbx_description
1 polymer ?
#
loop_
_entity_poly.entity_id
_entity_poly.type
_entity_poly.pdbx_seq_one_letter_code
_entity_poly.pdbx_strand_id
1 'polypeptide(L)' 'PPLIALAPSPQTRLADLEDLRSKGLISEVEYQEKRQAIMDAL' A
#
# COMPACT_ATOMS: atom_id res chain seq x y z
N PRO A 1 -18.40 -16.35 -5.23
CA PRO A 1 -17.95 -15.76 -4.86
C PRO A 1 -17.18 -14.96 -4.57
N PRO A 2 -17.01 -14.60 -4.33
CA PRO A 2 -16.41 -13.86 -4.08
C PRO A 2 -15.64 -13.33 -3.55
N LEU A 3 -15.62 -13.23 -3.54
CA LEU A 3 -15.01 -12.74 -3.16
C LEU A 3 -14.67 -11.92 -2.77
N ILE A 4 -14.62 -11.83 -2.51
CA ILE A 4 -14.39 -11.13 -2.14
C ILE A 4 -13.90 -10.21 -2.03
N ALA A 5 -14.00 -9.97 -2.29
CA ALA A 5 -13.69 -8.65 -2.32
C ALA A 5 -13.11 -8.12 -1.16
N LEU A 6 -12.32 -8.75 -0.71
CA LEU A 6 -11.65 -8.29 0.43
C LEU A 6 -10.64 -7.30 0.04
N ALA A 7 -10.68 -6.16 0.65
CA ALA A 7 -9.60 -5.21 0.55
C ALA A 7 -8.36 -5.87 1.12
N PRO A 8 -7.19 -5.66 0.52
CA PRO A 8 -5.96 -6.19 1.09
C PRO A 8 -5.77 -5.68 2.51
N SER A 9 -5.15 -6.48 3.34
CA SER A 9 -4.85 -6.05 4.69
C SER A 9 -3.86 -4.90 4.67
N PRO A 10 -3.79 -4.10 5.72
CA PRO A 10 -2.80 -3.02 5.76
C PRO A 10 -1.38 -3.53 5.56
N GLN A 11 -1.08 -4.70 6.06
CA GLN A 11 0.24 -5.29 5.88
C GLN A 11 0.51 -5.56 4.41
N THR A 12 -0.47 -6.10 3.69
CA THR A 12 -0.33 -6.36 2.27
C THR A 12 -0.15 -5.06 1.50
N ARG A 13 -0.92 -4.03 1.87
CA ARG A 13 -0.81 -2.73 1.21
C ARG A 13 0.57 -2.13 1.40
N LEU A 14 1.10 -2.23 2.61
CA LEU A 14 2.43 -1.71 2.89
C LEU A 14 3.50 -2.48 2.11
N ALA A 15 3.35 -3.78 2.01
CA ALA A 15 4.29 -4.59 1.26
C ALA A 15 4.27 -4.23 -0.22
N ASP A 16 3.08 -4.05 -0.78
CA ASP A 16 2.95 -3.65 -2.18
C ASP A 16 3.58 -2.29 -2.41
N LEU A 17 3.39 -1.38 -1.47
CA LEU A 17 3.93 -0.04 -1.56
C LEU A 17 5.45 -0.05 -1.53
N GLU A 18 6.02 -0.87 -0.65
CA GLU A 18 7.45 -1.05 -0.58
C GLU A 18 8.00 -1.57 -1.91
N ASP A 19 7.29 -2.51 -2.50
CA ASP A 19 7.68 -3.10 -3.76
C ASP A 19 7.67 -2.05 -4.87
N LEU A 20 6.59 -1.26 -4.93
CA LEU A 20 6.48 -0.20 -5.93
C LEU A 20 7.61 0.82 -5.79
N ARG A 21 7.93 1.20 -4.57
CA ARG A 21 9.02 2.12 -4.33
C ARG A 21 10.36 1.53 -4.76
N SER A 22 10.56 0.28 -4.41
CA SER A 22 11.79 -0.42 -4.73
C SER A 22 12.02 -0.50 -6.23
N LYS A 23 10.94 -0.67 -6.98
CA LYS A 23 11.00 -0.76 -8.43
C LYS A 23 11.04 0.61 -9.12
N GLY A 24 10.93 1.68 -8.34
CA GLY A 24 10.96 3.02 -8.89
C GLY A 24 9.68 3.41 -9.58
N LEU A 25 8.57 2.74 -9.29
CA LEU A 25 7.29 3.03 -9.92
C LEU A 25 6.57 4.19 -9.25
N ILE A 26 6.94 4.52 -8.03
CA ILE A 26 6.40 5.69 -7.34
C ILE A 26 7.55 6.45 -6.71
N SER A 27 7.34 7.74 -6.47
CA SER A 27 8.35 8.58 -5.86
C SER A 27 8.36 8.38 -4.36
N GLU A 28 9.40 8.87 -3.71
CA GLU A 28 9.50 8.82 -2.26
C GLU A 28 8.34 9.58 -1.63
N VAL A 29 7.98 10.73 -2.17
CA VAL A 29 6.89 11.52 -1.66
C VAL A 29 5.58 10.75 -1.72
N GLU A 30 5.31 10.14 -2.87
CA GLU A 30 4.10 9.34 -3.03
C GLU A 30 4.10 8.15 -2.09
N TYR A 31 5.25 7.52 -1.94
CA TYR A 31 5.37 6.40 -1.02
C TYR A 31 4.99 6.83 0.40
N GLN A 32 5.53 7.95 0.87
CA GLN A 32 5.27 8.43 2.21
C GLN A 32 3.81 8.78 2.40
N GLU A 33 3.21 9.43 1.42
CA GLU A 33 1.80 9.80 1.48
C GLU A 33 0.89 8.59 1.56
N LYS A 34 1.14 7.62 0.69
CA LYS A 34 0.33 6.40 0.69
C LYS A 34 0.52 5.61 1.97
N ARG A 35 1.75 5.54 2.42
CA ARG A 35 2.06 4.85 3.66
C ARG A 35 1.32 5.48 4.83
N GLN A 36 1.32 6.80 4.89
CA GLN A 36 0.64 7.51 5.97
C GLN A 36 -0.85 7.24 5.93
N ALA A 37 -1.45 7.23 4.74
CA ALA A 37 -2.87 6.95 4.59
C ALA A 37 -3.22 5.55 5.13
N ILE A 38 -2.38 4.58 4.83
CA ILE A 38 -2.60 3.22 5.31
C ILE A 38 -2.48 3.17 6.83
N MET A 39 -1.47 3.84 7.37
CA MET A 39 -1.27 3.86 8.81
C MET A 39 -2.41 4.55 9.53
N ASP A 40 -2.93 5.62 8.94
CA ASP A 40 -4.06 6.35 9.53
C ASP A 40 -5.33 5.51 9.55
N ALA A 41 -5.45 4.55 8.67
CA ALA A 41 -6.61 3.70 8.57
C ALA A 41 -6.57 2.51 9.54
N LEU A 42 -5.49 2.34 10.23
CA LEU A 42 -5.36 1.22 11.18
C LEU A 42 -6.14 1.45 12.51
#